data_1de792b0e70c543d1e2d05702177ef02
#
_entry.id   1de792b0e70c543d1e2d05702177ef02
#
_cell.length_a   1.000
_cell.length_b   1.000
_cell.length_c   1.000
_cell.angle_alpha   90.00
_cell.angle_beta   90.00
_cell.angle_gamma   90.00
#
_symmetry.space_group_name_H-M   'P 1'
#
loop_
_entity.id
_entity.type
_entity.pdbx_description
1 polymer ?
#
loop_
_entity_poly.entity_id
_entity_poly.type
_entity_poly.pdbx_seq_one_letter_code
_entity_poly.pdbx_strand_id
1 'polypeptide(L)'
;MIDFIIVLFYFSLIMTVALKGRVKAGSSADEYFLSSRNLPWYSIALSTIATNIQGYQFLGMMGSAYLFGLAQANLEINAVQGILIGAFIFVPLFLREKITTITQFISKRLGQRVALFYSLANISLFATVTIGAALFWGAYAADLVFGEQLSFLHSNRIIRIAILITILGVFSAIYTYLGGLSAVVKTDIIQFSVLILGGAVVCFT
;
A
#
# COMPACT_ATOMS: atom_id res chain seq x y z
N MET A 1 23.07 12.43 -8.58
CA MET A 1 23.76 11.24 -8.01
C MET A 1 23.44 11.02 -6.54
N ILE A 2 23.48 12.06 -5.70
CA ILE A 2 23.17 11.97 -4.26
C ILE A 2 21.75 11.44 -4.02
N ASP A 3 20.76 11.98 -4.71
CA ASP A 3 19.36 11.59 -4.57
C ASP A 3 19.12 10.10 -4.86
N PHE A 4 19.79 9.57 -5.87
CA PHE A 4 19.71 8.15 -6.21
C PHE A 4 20.30 7.26 -5.11
N ILE A 5 21.41 7.69 -4.49
CA ILE A 5 22.02 6.98 -3.35
C ILE A 5 21.07 7.00 -2.15
N ILE A 6 20.42 8.13 -1.88
CA ILE A 6 19.43 8.26 -0.79
C ILE A 6 18.26 7.29 -1.01
N VAL A 7 17.75 7.19 -2.23
CA VAL A 7 16.65 6.26 -2.57
C VAL A 7 17.10 4.81 -2.39
N LEU A 8 18.28 4.42 -2.87
CA LEU A 8 18.81 3.08 -2.68
C LEU A 8 19.03 2.74 -1.20
N PHE A 9 19.54 3.70 -0.42
CA PHE A 9 19.67 3.54 1.03
C PHE A 9 18.30 3.33 1.70
N TYR A 10 17.31 4.11 1.31
CA TYR A 10 15.94 3.97 1.80
C TYR A 10 15.34 2.58 1.51
N PHE A 11 15.44 2.09 0.26
CA PHE A 11 14.99 0.74 -0.09
C PHE A 11 15.73 -0.35 0.70
N SER A 12 17.03 -0.19 0.91
CA SER A 12 17.85 -1.11 1.72
C SER A 12 17.42 -1.10 3.19
N LEU A 13 17.08 0.07 3.73
CA LEU A 13 16.57 0.22 5.09
C LEU A 13 15.22 -0.51 5.24
N ILE A 14 14.28 -0.26 4.33
CA ILE A 14 12.96 -0.92 4.32
C ILE A 14 13.12 -2.45 4.26
N MET A 15 13.94 -2.96 3.36
CA MET A 15 14.21 -4.41 3.26
C MET A 15 14.81 -4.96 4.55
N THR A 16 15.76 -4.27 5.15
CA THR A 16 16.39 -4.71 6.41
C THR A 16 15.38 -4.77 7.56
N VAL A 17 14.52 -3.77 7.68
CA VAL A 17 13.48 -3.73 8.71
C VAL A 17 12.45 -4.85 8.48
N ALA A 18 12.04 -5.06 7.25
CA ALA A 18 11.12 -6.13 6.89
C ALA A 18 11.70 -7.53 7.20
N LEU A 19 12.96 -7.77 6.84
CA LEU A 19 13.64 -9.04 7.09
C LEU A 19 13.88 -9.30 8.59
N LYS A 20 14.19 -8.25 9.37
CA LYS A 20 14.29 -8.37 10.84
C LYS A 20 12.94 -8.69 11.50
N GLY A 21 11.86 -8.21 10.90
CA GLY A 21 10.48 -8.47 11.36
C GLY A 21 9.87 -9.76 10.80
N ARG A 22 10.63 -10.58 10.07
CA ARG A 22 10.09 -11.78 9.41
C ARG A 22 9.47 -12.75 10.39
N VAL A 23 8.37 -13.34 9.95
CA VAL A 23 7.67 -14.39 10.68
C VAL A 23 8.49 -15.69 10.59
N LYS A 24 8.61 -16.43 11.68
CA LYS A 24 9.39 -17.69 11.71
C LYS A 24 8.71 -18.74 10.83
N ALA A 25 9.53 -19.58 10.19
CA ALA A 25 9.01 -20.73 9.47
C ALA A 25 8.22 -21.64 10.40
N GLY A 26 6.98 -21.99 10.01
CA GLY A 26 6.08 -22.80 10.85
C GLY A 26 5.12 -21.99 11.73
N SER A 27 5.14 -20.66 11.65
CA SER A 27 4.16 -19.82 12.34
C SER A 27 2.73 -20.09 11.89
N SER A 28 1.76 -19.85 12.79
CA SER A 28 0.34 -20.01 12.47
C SER A 28 -0.15 -18.98 11.45
N ALA A 29 -1.25 -19.28 10.78
CA ALA A 29 -1.93 -18.33 9.89
C ALA A 29 -2.33 -17.04 10.63
N ASP A 30 -2.75 -17.13 11.89
CA ASP A 30 -3.08 -15.99 12.74
C ASP A 30 -1.85 -15.09 13.01
N GLU A 31 -0.69 -15.68 13.21
CA GLU A 31 0.54 -14.92 13.38
C GLU A 31 0.95 -14.21 12.09
N TYR A 32 0.88 -14.90 10.97
CA TYR A 32 1.28 -14.36 9.67
C TYR A 32 0.33 -13.25 9.17
N PHE A 33 -0.99 -13.50 9.19
CA PHE A 33 -1.98 -12.59 8.62
C PHE A 33 -2.56 -11.58 9.61
N LEU A 34 -2.54 -11.86 10.91
CA LEU A 34 -3.14 -11.03 11.94
C LEU A 34 -2.12 -10.52 12.98
N SER A 35 -0.84 -10.88 12.82
CA SER A 35 0.21 -10.53 13.81
C SER A 35 -0.20 -10.91 15.24
N SER A 36 -0.86 -12.08 15.39
CA SER A 36 -1.45 -12.55 16.65
C SER A 36 -2.36 -11.53 17.36
N ARG A 37 -2.89 -10.54 16.64
CA ARG A 37 -3.73 -9.42 17.11
C ARG A 37 -3.04 -8.55 18.18
N ASN A 38 -1.72 -8.50 18.20
CA ASN A 38 -0.91 -7.78 19.20
C ASN A 38 -0.40 -6.41 18.71
N LEU A 39 -0.89 -5.92 17.55
CA LEU A 39 -0.48 -4.62 17.04
C LEU A 39 -1.17 -3.50 17.85
N PRO A 40 -0.41 -2.50 18.34
CA PRO A 40 -0.99 -1.36 19.02
C PRO A 40 -1.78 -0.49 18.04
N TRP A 41 -2.81 0.19 18.52
CA TRP A 41 -3.74 0.97 17.71
C TRP A 41 -3.06 2.02 16.83
N TYR A 42 -2.02 2.68 17.34
CA TYR A 42 -1.28 3.70 16.58
C TYR A 42 -0.50 3.09 15.39
N SER A 43 0.04 1.89 15.54
CA SER A 43 0.70 1.20 14.42
C SER A 43 -0.26 0.86 13.30
N ILE A 44 -1.49 0.44 13.66
CA ILE A 44 -2.56 0.16 12.68
C ILE A 44 -2.97 1.47 11.99
N ALA A 45 -3.15 2.56 12.75
CA ALA A 45 -3.52 3.85 12.21
C ALA A 45 -2.47 4.38 11.22
N LEU A 46 -1.18 4.38 11.61
CA LEU A 46 -0.09 4.87 10.77
C LEU A 46 0.09 4.01 9.51
N SER A 47 0.00 2.68 9.64
CA SER A 47 0.06 1.76 8.50
C SER A 47 -1.13 1.98 7.55
N THR A 48 -2.34 2.16 8.07
CA THR A 48 -3.52 2.45 7.24
C THR A 48 -3.35 3.74 6.44
N ILE A 49 -2.83 4.81 7.06
CA ILE A 49 -2.57 6.07 6.37
C ILE A 49 -1.50 5.87 5.28
N ALA A 50 -0.36 5.25 5.64
CA ALA A 50 0.74 5.00 4.70
C ALA A 50 0.29 4.20 3.47
N THR A 51 -0.54 3.18 3.67
CA THR A 51 -1.04 2.31 2.60
C THR A 51 -2.04 3.04 1.68
N ASN A 52 -2.77 4.03 2.19
CA ASN A 52 -3.73 4.79 1.41
C ASN A 52 -3.09 5.89 0.55
N ILE A 53 -1.87 6.34 0.88
CA ILE A 53 -1.17 7.37 0.10
C ILE A 53 -0.32 6.68 -0.97
N GLN A 54 -0.71 6.85 -2.22
CA GLN A 54 -0.07 6.25 -3.38
C GLN A 54 0.51 7.31 -4.33
N GLY A 55 1.36 6.89 -5.26
CA GLY A 55 1.99 7.79 -6.24
C GLY A 55 1.01 8.61 -7.08
N TYR A 56 -0.21 8.10 -7.34
CA TYR A 56 -1.22 8.83 -8.11
C TYR A 56 -1.68 10.12 -7.42
N GLN A 57 -1.68 10.17 -6.09
CA GLN A 57 -2.07 11.36 -5.34
C GLN A 57 -1.07 12.50 -5.55
N PHE A 58 0.21 12.19 -5.65
CA PHE A 58 1.23 13.19 -5.93
C PHE A 58 1.26 13.66 -7.39
N LEU A 59 1.05 12.75 -8.34
CA LEU A 59 1.20 13.06 -9.77
C LEU A 59 -0.14 13.31 -10.45
N GLY A 60 -1.10 12.40 -10.26
CA GLY A 60 -2.39 12.46 -10.94
C GLY A 60 -3.38 13.42 -10.29
N MET A 61 -3.51 13.33 -8.95
CA MET A 61 -4.50 14.12 -8.22
C MET A 61 -4.13 15.61 -8.18
N MET A 62 -2.86 15.96 -8.06
CA MET A 62 -2.42 17.36 -8.13
C MET A 62 -2.76 17.99 -9.48
N GLY A 63 -2.52 17.25 -10.58
CA GLY A 63 -2.90 17.71 -11.92
C GLY A 63 -4.42 17.84 -12.09
N SER A 64 -5.19 16.89 -11.57
CA SER A 64 -6.65 16.94 -11.58
C SER A 64 -7.19 18.09 -10.75
N ALA A 65 -6.61 18.34 -9.56
CA ALA A 65 -7.01 19.47 -8.71
C ALA A 65 -6.74 20.82 -9.37
N TYR A 66 -5.66 20.95 -10.14
CA TYR A 66 -5.37 22.12 -10.93
C TYR A 66 -6.43 22.39 -12.01
N LEU A 67 -6.92 21.33 -12.67
CA LEU A 67 -7.90 21.43 -13.74
C LEU A 67 -9.36 21.58 -13.25
N PHE A 68 -9.71 20.85 -12.20
CA PHE A 68 -11.09 20.68 -11.73
C PHE A 68 -11.36 21.29 -10.35
N GLY A 69 -10.35 21.87 -9.72
CA GLY A 69 -10.47 22.52 -8.42
C GLY A 69 -10.95 21.56 -7.32
N LEU A 70 -11.81 22.06 -6.44
CA LEU A 70 -12.34 21.30 -5.28
C LEU A 70 -13.18 20.06 -5.66
N ALA A 71 -13.61 19.93 -6.93
CA ALA A 71 -14.32 18.72 -7.35
C ALA A 71 -13.48 17.44 -7.12
N GLN A 72 -12.15 17.53 -7.24
CA GLN A 72 -11.24 16.44 -6.95
C GLN A 72 -11.27 16.01 -5.46
N ALA A 73 -11.48 16.95 -4.53
CA ALA A 73 -11.56 16.66 -3.11
C ALA A 73 -12.75 15.76 -2.72
N ASN A 74 -13.82 15.73 -3.54
CA ASN A 74 -14.99 14.88 -3.26
C ASN A 74 -14.65 13.40 -3.18
N LEU A 75 -13.66 12.92 -3.91
CA LEU A 75 -13.24 11.52 -3.85
C LEU A 75 -12.69 11.18 -2.45
N GLU A 76 -11.83 12.02 -1.92
CA GLU A 76 -11.23 11.83 -0.59
C GLU A 76 -12.24 12.04 0.53
N ILE A 77 -13.14 13.01 0.41
CA ILE A 77 -14.22 13.26 1.39
C ILE A 77 -15.15 12.03 1.47
N ASN A 78 -15.52 11.46 0.33
CA ASN A 78 -16.35 10.24 0.29
C ASN A 78 -15.61 9.03 0.88
N ALA A 79 -14.30 8.91 0.66
CA ALA A 79 -13.49 7.86 1.27
C ALA A 79 -13.47 7.98 2.81
N VAL A 80 -13.34 9.18 3.35
CA VAL A 80 -13.43 9.43 4.80
C VAL A 80 -14.78 8.99 5.36
N GLN A 81 -15.88 9.31 4.69
CA GLN A 81 -17.22 8.86 5.10
C GLN A 81 -17.32 7.33 5.12
N GLY A 82 -16.79 6.65 4.10
CA GLY A 82 -16.73 5.19 4.04
C GLY A 82 -15.94 4.59 5.21
N ILE A 83 -14.79 5.18 5.54
CA ILE A 83 -13.95 4.76 6.68
C ILE A 83 -14.70 4.93 8.00
N LEU A 84 -15.40 6.07 8.21
CA LEU A 84 -16.19 6.31 9.42
C LEU A 84 -17.33 5.29 9.58
N ILE A 85 -18.08 5.00 8.51
CA ILE A 85 -19.11 3.95 8.51
C ILE A 85 -18.45 2.59 8.83
N GLY A 86 -17.32 2.29 8.23
CA GLY A 86 -16.55 1.08 8.51
C GLY A 86 -16.19 0.97 9.99
N ALA A 87 -15.61 2.03 10.55
CA ALA A 87 -15.13 2.04 11.94
C ALA A 87 -16.27 1.94 12.97
N PHE A 88 -17.37 2.66 12.78
CA PHE A 88 -18.44 2.73 13.78
C PHE A 88 -19.51 1.65 13.63
N ILE A 89 -19.72 1.12 12.44
CA ILE A 89 -20.76 0.13 12.18
C ILE A 89 -20.17 -1.26 11.92
N PHE A 90 -19.27 -1.37 10.93
CA PHE A 90 -18.80 -2.69 10.50
C PHE A 90 -17.77 -3.31 11.43
N VAL A 91 -16.81 -2.53 11.96
CA VAL A 91 -15.79 -3.07 12.86
C VAL A 91 -16.40 -3.63 14.14
N PRO A 92 -17.28 -2.94 14.88
CA PRO A 92 -17.97 -3.53 16.05
C PRO A 92 -18.76 -4.79 15.72
N LEU A 93 -19.44 -4.82 14.57
CA LEU A 93 -20.19 -5.99 14.11
C LEU A 93 -19.26 -7.18 13.87
N PHE A 94 -18.13 -6.98 13.17
CA PHE A 94 -17.18 -8.04 12.86
C PHE A 94 -16.48 -8.57 14.12
N LEU A 95 -16.15 -7.69 15.07
CA LEU A 95 -15.59 -8.10 16.35
C LEU A 95 -16.56 -8.92 17.17
N ARG A 96 -17.83 -8.52 17.23
CA ARG A 96 -18.88 -9.26 17.93
C ARG A 96 -19.12 -10.65 17.32
N GLU A 97 -19.12 -10.75 16.00
CA GLU A 97 -19.34 -12.00 15.26
C GLU A 97 -18.06 -12.84 15.12
N LYS A 98 -16.92 -12.36 15.63
CA LYS A 98 -15.59 -12.97 15.47
C LYS A 98 -15.24 -13.25 14.00
N ILE A 99 -15.60 -12.33 13.12
CA ILE A 99 -15.33 -12.39 11.69
C ILE A 99 -14.00 -11.70 11.41
N THR A 100 -13.13 -12.35 10.65
CA THR A 100 -11.80 -11.82 10.28
C THR A 100 -11.76 -11.25 8.86
N THR A 101 -12.67 -11.67 7.99
CA THR A 101 -12.71 -11.23 6.59
C THR A 101 -14.14 -10.94 6.12
N ILE A 102 -14.26 -9.98 5.19
CA ILE A 102 -15.55 -9.67 4.54
C ILE A 102 -16.14 -10.91 3.86
N THR A 103 -15.31 -11.75 3.27
CA THR A 103 -15.72 -13.01 2.65
C THR A 103 -16.40 -13.95 3.65
N GLN A 104 -15.87 -14.05 4.88
CA GLN A 104 -16.52 -14.84 5.94
C GLN A 104 -17.89 -14.28 6.31
N PHE A 105 -18.02 -12.94 6.37
CA PHE A 105 -19.29 -12.29 6.62
C PHE A 105 -20.32 -12.63 5.53
N ILE A 106 -19.93 -12.49 4.26
CA ILE A 106 -20.79 -12.82 3.10
C ILE A 106 -21.17 -14.29 3.12
N SER A 107 -20.22 -15.19 3.42
CA SER A 107 -20.50 -16.63 3.49
C SER A 107 -21.54 -16.98 4.55
N LYS A 108 -21.48 -16.34 5.72
CA LYS A 108 -22.46 -16.55 6.80
C LYS A 108 -23.86 -16.00 6.48
N ARG A 109 -23.93 -14.88 5.75
CA ARG A 109 -25.20 -14.16 5.50
C ARG A 109 -25.86 -14.52 4.17
N LEU A 110 -25.08 -14.70 3.11
CA LEU A 110 -25.55 -14.87 1.73
C LEU A 110 -25.17 -16.23 1.13
N GLY A 111 -24.42 -17.04 1.87
CA GLY A 111 -24.01 -18.37 1.45
C GLY A 111 -22.68 -18.44 0.70
N GLN A 112 -22.16 -19.66 0.62
CA GLN A 112 -20.81 -19.92 0.15
C GLN A 112 -20.58 -19.60 -1.34
N ARG A 113 -21.62 -19.77 -2.18
CA ARG A 113 -21.50 -19.47 -3.63
C ARG A 113 -21.29 -17.99 -3.88
N VAL A 114 -22.03 -17.12 -3.16
CA VAL A 114 -21.88 -15.67 -3.25
C VAL A 114 -20.51 -15.23 -2.71
N ALA A 115 -20.07 -15.83 -1.60
CA ALA A 115 -18.75 -15.56 -1.03
C ALA A 115 -17.62 -15.94 -1.98
N LEU A 116 -17.72 -17.07 -2.69
CA LEU A 116 -16.74 -17.47 -3.69
C LEU A 116 -16.66 -16.48 -4.85
N PHE A 117 -17.82 -16.10 -5.42
CA PHE A 117 -17.87 -15.11 -6.49
C PHE A 117 -17.26 -13.77 -6.04
N TYR A 118 -17.64 -13.30 -4.86
CA TYR A 118 -17.09 -12.08 -4.26
C TYR A 118 -15.55 -12.17 -4.11
N SER A 119 -15.04 -13.29 -3.59
CA SER A 119 -13.60 -13.49 -3.41
C SER A 119 -12.85 -13.46 -4.74
N LEU A 120 -13.34 -14.17 -5.76
CA LEU A 120 -12.71 -14.20 -7.08
C LEU A 120 -12.72 -12.81 -7.73
N ALA A 121 -13.85 -12.10 -7.66
CA ALA A 121 -13.96 -10.74 -8.17
C ALA A 121 -12.97 -9.79 -7.46
N ASN A 122 -12.90 -9.84 -6.12
CA ASN A 122 -11.96 -9.01 -5.36
C ASN A 122 -10.51 -9.34 -5.66
N ILE A 123 -10.12 -10.61 -5.70
CA ILE A 123 -8.75 -11.01 -6.04
C ILE A 123 -8.37 -10.46 -7.43
N SER A 124 -9.27 -10.61 -8.42
CA SER A 124 -9.03 -10.09 -9.76
C SER A 124 -8.88 -8.57 -9.78
N LEU A 125 -9.77 -7.83 -9.10
CA LEU A 125 -9.70 -6.37 -9.00
C LEU A 125 -8.43 -5.90 -8.28
N PHE A 126 -8.09 -6.51 -7.15
CA PHE A 126 -6.87 -6.13 -6.42
C PHE A 126 -5.61 -6.43 -7.21
N ALA A 127 -5.52 -7.59 -7.85
CA ALA A 127 -4.34 -7.98 -8.62
C ALA A 127 -4.14 -7.10 -9.86
N THR A 128 -5.20 -6.82 -10.62
CA THR A 128 -5.09 -6.10 -11.88
C THR A 128 -5.18 -4.57 -11.71
N VAL A 129 -6.14 -4.08 -10.94
CA VAL A 129 -6.39 -2.64 -10.81
C VAL A 129 -5.56 -2.05 -9.68
N THR A 130 -5.71 -2.54 -8.44
CA THR A 130 -5.10 -1.87 -7.28
C THR A 130 -3.58 -2.01 -7.28
N ILE A 131 -3.07 -3.23 -7.37
CA ILE A 131 -1.61 -3.49 -7.39
C ILE A 131 -1.01 -2.95 -8.69
N GLY A 132 -1.67 -3.20 -9.82
CA GLY A 132 -1.20 -2.71 -11.13
C GLY A 132 -1.08 -1.20 -11.17
N ALA A 133 -2.09 -0.46 -10.69
CA ALA A 133 -2.04 0.99 -10.61
C ALA A 133 -0.96 1.49 -9.65
N ALA A 134 -0.85 0.89 -8.45
CA ALA A 134 0.17 1.29 -7.47
C ALA A 134 1.60 1.12 -8.03
N LEU A 135 1.89 -0.01 -8.66
CA LEU A 135 3.18 -0.27 -9.28
C LEU A 135 3.46 0.65 -10.48
N PHE A 136 2.43 0.89 -11.32
CA PHE A 136 2.55 1.80 -12.44
C PHE A 136 2.89 3.23 -11.99
N TRP A 137 2.14 3.79 -11.04
CA TRP A 137 2.39 5.15 -10.56
C TRP A 137 3.73 5.27 -9.84
N GLY A 138 4.14 4.24 -9.08
CA GLY A 138 5.46 4.20 -8.46
C GLY A 138 6.59 4.17 -9.48
N ALA A 139 6.49 3.32 -10.49
CA ALA A 139 7.48 3.22 -11.57
C ALA A 139 7.51 4.49 -12.44
N TYR A 140 6.34 5.07 -12.74
CA TYR A 140 6.22 6.31 -13.50
C TYR A 140 6.84 7.49 -12.74
N ALA A 141 6.62 7.59 -11.42
CA ALA A 141 7.24 8.59 -10.57
C ALA A 141 8.77 8.46 -10.56
N ALA A 142 9.27 7.23 -10.40
CA ALA A 142 10.71 6.95 -10.43
C ALA A 142 11.33 7.31 -11.79
N ASP A 143 10.65 7.01 -12.88
CA ASP A 143 11.11 7.38 -14.23
C ASP A 143 11.07 8.90 -14.48
N LEU A 144 10.07 9.58 -13.92
CA LEU A 144 9.95 11.03 -14.06
C LEU A 144 11.09 11.77 -13.34
N VAL A 145 11.47 11.30 -12.15
CA VAL A 145 12.50 11.94 -11.32
C VAL A 145 13.92 11.48 -11.70
N PHE A 146 14.09 10.20 -12.00
CA PHE A 146 15.40 9.58 -12.23
C PHE A 146 15.60 9.05 -13.64
N GLY A 147 14.80 9.50 -14.62
CA GLY A 147 14.81 8.95 -15.99
C GLY A 147 16.17 9.01 -16.69
N GLU A 148 16.94 10.08 -16.47
CA GLU A 148 18.29 10.20 -17.01
C GLU A 148 19.25 9.18 -16.37
N GLN A 149 19.22 9.08 -15.04
CA GLN A 149 20.04 8.14 -14.28
C GLN A 149 19.65 6.68 -14.54
N LEU A 150 18.40 6.42 -14.89
CA LEU A 150 17.86 5.08 -15.19
C LEU A 150 17.95 4.72 -16.67
N SER A 151 18.51 5.60 -17.51
CA SER A 151 18.67 5.35 -18.96
C SER A 151 19.52 4.13 -19.30
N PHE A 152 20.40 3.71 -18.36
CA PHE A 152 21.19 2.48 -18.49
C PHE A 152 20.33 1.20 -18.50
N LEU A 153 19.12 1.23 -17.92
CA LEU A 153 18.22 0.07 -17.94
C LEU A 153 17.65 -0.13 -19.35
N HIS A 154 17.19 0.94 -20.00
CA HIS A 154 16.75 0.94 -21.38
C HIS A 154 16.52 2.36 -21.89
N SER A 155 16.84 2.63 -23.17
CA SER A 155 16.63 3.93 -23.80
C SER A 155 15.13 4.24 -24.05
N ASN A 156 14.33 3.22 -24.34
CA ASN A 156 12.89 3.38 -24.53
C ASN A 156 12.19 3.50 -23.17
N ARG A 157 11.47 4.63 -22.97
CA ARG A 157 10.76 4.96 -21.74
C ARG A 157 9.74 3.90 -21.32
N ILE A 158 8.97 3.36 -22.26
CA ILE A 158 7.91 2.38 -21.97
C ILE A 158 8.53 1.10 -21.41
N ILE A 159 9.62 0.62 -22.03
CA ILE A 159 10.31 -0.58 -21.59
C ILE A 159 10.96 -0.34 -20.23
N ARG A 160 11.54 0.83 -20.01
CA ARG A 160 12.14 1.22 -18.71
C ARG A 160 11.10 1.22 -17.59
N ILE A 161 9.91 1.79 -17.82
CA ILE A 161 8.81 1.74 -16.85
C ILE A 161 8.38 0.29 -16.58
N ALA A 162 8.28 -0.55 -17.60
CA ALA A 162 7.95 -1.98 -17.40
C ALA A 162 8.99 -2.72 -16.55
N ILE A 163 10.28 -2.43 -16.75
CA ILE A 163 11.37 -2.97 -15.91
C ILE A 163 11.21 -2.48 -14.47
N LEU A 164 10.95 -1.20 -14.26
CA LEU A 164 10.75 -0.62 -12.92
C LEU A 164 9.54 -1.22 -12.21
N ILE A 165 8.41 -1.43 -12.90
CA ILE A 165 7.23 -2.15 -12.38
C ILE A 165 7.64 -3.52 -11.88
N THR A 166 8.42 -4.26 -12.67
CA THR A 166 8.88 -5.60 -12.31
C THR A 166 9.78 -5.57 -11.08
N ILE A 167 10.74 -4.66 -11.03
CA ILE A 167 11.66 -4.49 -9.88
C ILE A 167 10.88 -4.16 -8.60
N LEU A 168 9.99 -3.17 -8.66
CA LEU A 168 9.17 -2.76 -7.51
C LEU A 168 8.23 -3.88 -7.07
N GLY A 169 7.61 -4.59 -8.02
CA GLY A 169 6.72 -5.71 -7.74
C GLY A 169 7.44 -6.87 -7.06
N VAL A 170 8.61 -7.27 -7.57
CA VAL A 170 9.43 -8.32 -6.97
C VAL A 170 9.93 -7.91 -5.59
N PHE A 171 10.41 -6.67 -5.45
CA PHE A 171 10.83 -6.12 -4.15
C PHE A 171 9.71 -6.19 -3.12
N SER A 172 8.51 -5.70 -3.48
CA SER A 172 7.33 -5.71 -2.59
C SER A 172 6.89 -7.13 -2.24
N ALA A 173 6.88 -8.03 -3.22
CA ALA A 173 6.52 -9.43 -3.00
C ALA A 173 7.47 -10.13 -2.02
N ILE A 174 8.77 -9.91 -2.15
CA ILE A 174 9.78 -10.55 -1.29
C ILE A 174 9.58 -10.13 0.17
N TYR A 175 9.53 -8.83 0.47
CA TYR A 175 9.44 -8.41 1.86
C TYR A 175 8.07 -8.72 2.49
N THR A 176 7.00 -8.66 1.71
CA THR A 176 5.65 -9.01 2.18
C THR A 176 5.54 -10.51 2.46
N TYR A 177 6.03 -11.35 1.54
CA TYR A 177 6.00 -12.79 1.70
C TYR A 177 6.83 -13.27 2.89
N LEU A 178 8.01 -12.72 3.08
CA LEU A 178 8.91 -13.11 4.19
C LEU A 178 8.49 -12.53 5.54
N GLY A 179 7.86 -11.36 5.53
CA GLY A 179 7.61 -10.58 6.73
C GLY A 179 6.21 -10.71 7.32
N GLY A 180 5.21 -11.07 6.53
CA GLY A 180 3.80 -11.05 6.96
C GLY A 180 3.34 -9.66 7.40
N LEU A 181 2.16 -9.60 8.05
CA LEU A 181 1.54 -8.33 8.48
C LEU A 181 2.44 -7.50 9.41
N SER A 182 3.12 -8.15 10.35
CA SER A 182 3.96 -7.45 11.34
C SER A 182 5.11 -6.67 10.69
N ALA A 183 5.75 -7.24 9.67
CA ALA A 183 6.83 -6.55 8.97
C ALA A 183 6.30 -5.41 8.10
N VAL A 184 5.19 -5.63 7.39
CA VAL A 184 4.54 -4.59 6.59
C VAL A 184 4.20 -3.38 7.45
N VAL A 185 3.52 -3.57 8.59
CA VAL A 185 3.17 -2.48 9.50
C VAL A 185 4.40 -1.71 10.01
N LYS A 186 5.51 -2.40 10.30
CA LYS A 186 6.76 -1.72 10.71
C LYS A 186 7.37 -0.88 9.59
N THR A 187 7.36 -1.38 8.36
CA THR A 187 7.83 -0.62 7.20
C THR A 187 6.94 0.57 6.90
N ASP A 188 5.62 0.41 7.02
CA ASP A 188 4.65 1.48 6.82
C ASP A 188 4.84 2.65 7.79
N ILE A 189 5.19 2.37 9.06
CA ILE A 189 5.49 3.43 10.04
C ILE A 189 6.70 4.27 9.58
N ILE A 190 7.75 3.63 9.04
CA ILE A 190 8.90 4.34 8.51
C ILE A 190 8.50 5.16 7.27
N GLN A 191 7.74 4.55 6.37
CA GLN A 191 7.24 5.20 5.16
C GLN A 191 6.38 6.42 5.49
N PHE A 192 5.46 6.30 6.44
CA PHE A 192 4.66 7.40 6.96
C PHE A 192 5.53 8.54 7.51
N SER A 193 6.54 8.19 8.31
CA SER A 193 7.44 9.19 8.88
C SER A 193 8.21 9.97 7.80
N VAL A 194 8.74 9.26 6.80
CA VAL A 194 9.43 9.89 5.66
C VAL A 194 8.47 10.75 4.85
N LEU A 195 7.23 10.29 4.64
CA LEU A 195 6.22 11.04 3.91
C LEU A 195 5.88 12.38 4.60
N ILE A 196 5.63 12.34 5.91
CA ILE A 196 5.28 13.56 6.68
C ILE A 196 6.46 14.52 6.76
N LEU A 197 7.66 14.01 7.05
CA LEU A 197 8.86 14.86 7.11
C LEU A 197 9.19 15.45 5.74
N GLY A 198 9.14 14.66 4.68
CA GLY A 198 9.35 15.13 3.31
C GLY A 198 8.31 16.16 2.88
N GLY A 199 7.04 15.92 3.16
CA GLY A 199 5.95 16.87 2.89
C GLY A 199 6.12 18.18 3.65
N ALA A 200 6.51 18.12 4.92
CA ALA A 200 6.79 19.32 5.72
C ALA A 200 7.96 20.12 5.13
N VAL A 201 9.06 19.46 4.76
CA VAL A 201 10.21 20.15 4.12
C VAL A 201 9.77 20.87 2.85
N VAL A 202 9.01 20.21 1.97
CA VAL A 202 8.53 20.83 0.72
C VAL A 202 7.58 22.00 0.96
N CYS A 203 6.82 22.01 2.06
CA CYS A 203 5.93 23.11 2.38
C CYS A 203 6.66 24.38 2.88
N PHE A 204 7.87 24.23 3.41
CA PHE A 204 8.65 25.33 4.00
C PHE A 204 9.83 25.79 3.15
N THR A 205 10.07 25.15 2.00
CA THR A 205 11.08 25.56 0.98
C THR A 205 10.41 26.22 -0.21
#